data_8a3ccd9d3ad326482d74b178639fce21
#
_entry.id   8a3ccd9d3ad326482d74b178639fce21
#
_cell.length_a   1.000
_cell.length_b   1.000
_cell.length_c   1.000
_cell.angle_alpha   90.00
_cell.angle_beta   90.00
_cell.angle_gamma   90.00
#
_symmetry.space_group_name_H-M   'P 1'
#
loop_
_entity.id
_entity.type
_entity.pdbx_description
1 polymer ?
#
loop_
_entity_poly.entity_id
_entity_poly.type
_entity_poly.pdbx_seq_one_letter_code
_entity_poly.pdbx_strand_id
1 'polypeptide(L)'
;MAAISITRESQASNWQRFCEWVTSTNNRLYVGWFGVLMIPCLLTATTCFILAFIAAPPVDIDGIREPVSGSLMYGNNIISGAVVPSSNAIGLHFYPIWEAGTLDEWLYNGGPYQLIVFHFLIGVAAYAGRQWELSYRLGMRPWIFVAYTAPLSAALAVFLVYPFGQGSFSDGMPLGISGTFNFMFVFQAEHNILMHPFHMLGVAGVFGGSLFSAMHGSLVTSSILRETTEEVSQNYGYKFGQDEETYNIVAAHGYFGRLIFQYASFNNSRSLHFFLATWPVVGIWLTSMGICTMAFNLNGFNFNQSVVDANGKIVPTWADVLNRANLGFEVMHERNAHNFPLDLASAESTNVALTAPQIA
;
A
#
# COMPACT_ATOMS: atom_id res chain seq x y z
N MET A 1 -36.51 -54.03 32.65
CA MET A 1 -36.88 -52.63 32.35
C MET A 1 -35.62 -51.89 31.98
N ALA A 2 -35.49 -51.55 30.69
CA ALA A 2 -34.33 -50.76 30.20
C ALA A 2 -34.63 -49.29 30.48
N ALA A 3 -33.77 -48.64 31.26
CA ALA A 3 -33.87 -47.22 31.51
C ALA A 3 -33.45 -46.47 30.22
N ILE A 4 -34.39 -45.75 29.63
CA ILE A 4 -34.12 -44.83 28.51
C ILE A 4 -33.42 -43.63 29.13
N SER A 5 -32.10 -43.53 28.95
CA SER A 5 -31.33 -42.34 29.23
C SER A 5 -31.72 -41.30 28.20
N ILE A 6 -32.61 -40.39 28.56
CA ILE A 6 -32.83 -39.16 27.78
C ILE A 6 -31.65 -38.25 28.07
N THR A 7 -30.64 -38.28 27.23
CA THR A 7 -29.64 -37.22 27.18
C THR A 7 -30.36 -35.94 26.79
N ARG A 8 -30.60 -35.06 27.77
CA ARG A 8 -30.97 -33.67 27.48
C ARG A 8 -29.80 -33.10 26.68
N GLU A 9 -29.97 -32.97 25.37
CA GLU A 9 -29.16 -32.04 24.59
C GLU A 9 -29.35 -30.68 25.25
N SER A 10 -28.28 -30.19 25.89
CA SER A 10 -28.29 -28.84 26.43
C SER A 10 -28.50 -27.90 25.27
N GLN A 11 -29.63 -27.18 25.25
CA GLN A 11 -29.84 -26.16 24.24
C GLN A 11 -28.70 -25.14 24.33
N ALA A 12 -27.96 -24.96 23.23
CA ALA A 12 -26.90 -23.99 23.13
C ALA A 12 -27.40 -22.60 23.54
N SER A 13 -26.67 -21.90 24.38
CA SER A 13 -26.98 -20.51 24.77
C SER A 13 -26.91 -19.59 23.53
N ASN A 14 -27.57 -18.44 23.59
CA ASN A 14 -27.46 -17.45 22.51
C ASN A 14 -26.01 -17.02 22.23
N TRP A 15 -25.20 -16.94 23.30
CA TRP A 15 -23.79 -16.66 23.17
C TRP A 15 -23.03 -17.77 22.45
N GLN A 16 -23.30 -19.01 22.79
CA GLN A 16 -22.68 -20.15 22.12
C GLN A 16 -23.04 -20.19 20.62
N ARG A 17 -24.30 -19.96 20.28
CA ARG A 17 -24.74 -19.87 18.88
C ARG A 17 -24.07 -18.75 18.13
N PHE A 18 -23.87 -17.60 18.78
CA PHE A 18 -23.15 -16.47 18.20
C PHE A 18 -21.68 -16.84 17.92
N CYS A 19 -20.99 -17.44 18.90
CA CYS A 19 -19.61 -17.88 18.73
C CYS A 19 -19.45 -18.91 17.61
N GLU A 20 -20.38 -19.86 17.53
CA GLU A 20 -20.41 -20.88 16.47
C GLU A 20 -20.64 -20.24 15.10
N TRP A 21 -21.52 -19.27 15.01
CA TRP A 21 -21.75 -18.52 13.77
C TRP A 21 -20.54 -17.69 13.35
N VAL A 22 -19.91 -16.97 14.26
CA VAL A 22 -18.71 -16.16 13.98
C VAL A 22 -17.58 -17.02 13.43
N THR A 23 -17.39 -18.22 13.95
CA THR A 23 -16.28 -19.09 13.57
C THR A 23 -16.65 -20.14 12.52
N SER A 24 -17.86 -20.10 12.00
CA SER A 24 -18.35 -21.06 11.00
C SER A 24 -17.72 -20.83 9.64
N THR A 25 -17.15 -21.89 9.07
CA THR A 25 -16.67 -21.92 7.69
C THR A 25 -17.76 -22.23 6.66
N ASN A 26 -18.99 -22.46 7.10
CA ASN A 26 -20.13 -22.70 6.23
C ASN A 26 -20.83 -21.42 5.77
N ASN A 27 -20.51 -20.28 6.35
CA ASN A 27 -21.01 -18.99 5.89
C ASN A 27 -20.49 -18.69 4.48
N ARG A 28 -21.28 -18.00 3.67
CA ARG A 28 -20.87 -17.58 2.32
C ARG A 28 -19.59 -16.75 2.37
N LEU A 29 -19.49 -15.86 3.36
CA LEU A 29 -18.29 -15.11 3.68
C LEU A 29 -17.92 -15.41 5.13
N TYR A 30 -16.65 -15.75 5.37
CA TYR A 30 -16.17 -16.01 6.71
C TYR A 30 -16.15 -14.72 7.53
N VAL A 31 -16.77 -14.75 8.71
CA VAL A 31 -16.76 -13.61 9.63
C VAL A 31 -15.48 -13.62 10.46
N GLY A 32 -15.34 -14.57 11.37
CA GLY A 32 -14.23 -14.68 12.30
C GLY A 32 -14.24 -13.61 13.40
N TRP A 33 -13.43 -13.79 14.42
CA TRP A 33 -13.30 -12.82 15.50
C TRP A 33 -12.64 -11.50 15.01
N PHE A 34 -11.71 -11.60 14.09
CA PHE A 34 -11.18 -10.39 13.43
C PHE A 34 -12.24 -9.72 12.55
N GLY A 35 -13.14 -10.50 11.94
CA GLY A 35 -14.25 -9.95 11.16
C GLY A 35 -15.27 -9.18 12.01
N VAL A 36 -15.44 -9.53 13.27
CA VAL A 36 -16.29 -8.79 14.21
C VAL A 36 -15.77 -7.36 14.43
N LEU A 37 -14.46 -7.18 14.41
CA LEU A 37 -13.85 -5.85 14.46
C LEU A 37 -13.76 -5.19 13.07
N MET A 38 -13.38 -5.96 12.05
CA MET A 38 -13.15 -5.48 10.69
C MET A 38 -14.41 -4.92 10.04
N ILE A 39 -15.53 -5.65 10.13
CA ILE A 39 -16.76 -5.31 9.40
C ILE A 39 -17.30 -3.94 9.80
N PRO A 40 -17.54 -3.61 11.08
CA PRO A 40 -18.02 -2.29 11.46
C PRO A 40 -16.99 -1.20 11.13
N CYS A 41 -15.69 -1.44 11.26
CA CYS A 41 -14.66 -0.47 10.94
C CYS A 41 -14.66 -0.12 9.44
N LEU A 42 -14.65 -1.13 8.57
CA LEU A 42 -14.65 -0.89 7.12
C LEU A 42 -15.96 -0.28 6.62
N LEU A 43 -17.09 -0.68 7.18
CA LEU A 43 -18.39 -0.07 6.85
C LEU A 43 -18.45 1.39 7.27
N THR A 44 -17.93 1.73 8.43
CA THR A 44 -17.84 3.12 8.90
C THR A 44 -16.95 3.95 7.99
N ALA A 45 -15.76 3.46 7.66
CA ALA A 45 -14.85 4.14 6.75
C ALA A 45 -15.46 4.35 5.37
N THR A 46 -16.08 3.32 4.80
CA THR A 46 -16.71 3.38 3.47
C THR A 46 -17.88 4.36 3.45
N THR A 47 -18.76 4.30 4.44
CA THR A 47 -19.93 5.19 4.54
C THR A 47 -19.50 6.64 4.66
N CYS A 48 -18.56 6.93 5.55
CA CYS A 48 -18.04 8.29 5.72
C CYS A 48 -17.33 8.76 4.45
N PHE A 49 -16.55 7.92 3.80
CA PHE A 49 -15.89 8.25 2.53
C PHE A 49 -16.90 8.64 1.46
N ILE A 50 -17.93 7.85 1.25
CA ILE A 50 -18.96 8.14 0.22
C ILE A 50 -19.63 9.47 0.51
N LEU A 51 -20.06 9.70 1.76
CA LEU A 51 -20.73 10.95 2.14
C LEU A 51 -19.80 12.15 1.99
N ALA A 52 -18.57 12.06 2.44
CA ALA A 52 -17.59 13.13 2.36
C ALA A 52 -17.18 13.42 0.91
N PHE A 53 -16.94 12.40 0.10
CA PHE A 53 -16.57 12.55 -1.30
C PHE A 53 -17.68 13.21 -2.13
N ILE A 54 -18.94 12.96 -1.78
CA ILE A 54 -20.08 13.56 -2.48
C ILE A 54 -20.37 14.97 -1.98
N ALA A 55 -20.37 15.21 -0.67
CA ALA A 55 -21.06 16.37 -0.09
C ALA A 55 -20.27 17.17 0.95
N ALA A 56 -19.06 16.79 1.32
CA ALA A 56 -18.31 17.53 2.33
C ALA A 56 -17.97 18.97 1.87
N PRO A 57 -18.13 19.97 2.73
CA PRO A 57 -17.74 21.34 2.41
C PRO A 57 -16.21 21.47 2.30
N PRO A 58 -15.70 22.57 1.71
CA PRO A 58 -14.26 22.81 1.62
C PRO A 58 -13.55 22.76 2.98
N VAL A 59 -12.33 22.23 2.97
CA VAL A 59 -11.53 21.96 4.16
C VAL A 59 -10.29 22.83 4.19
N ASP A 60 -10.00 23.44 5.33
CA ASP A 60 -8.80 24.24 5.57
C ASP A 60 -7.58 23.35 5.88
N ILE A 61 -7.06 22.69 4.85
CA ILE A 61 -5.96 21.73 5.00
C ILE A 61 -4.67 22.35 5.55
N ASP A 62 -4.27 23.52 5.06
CA ASP A 62 -2.99 24.11 5.44
C ASP A 62 -3.06 24.94 6.73
N GLY A 63 -4.25 25.10 7.31
CA GLY A 63 -4.44 25.87 8.53
C GLY A 63 -4.33 27.39 8.36
N ILE A 64 -4.36 27.89 7.12
CA ILE A 64 -4.21 29.29 6.77
C ILE A 64 -5.55 29.97 6.42
N ARG A 65 -6.68 29.26 6.67
CA ARG A 65 -8.03 29.70 6.34
C ARG A 65 -8.24 29.92 4.83
N GLU A 66 -7.64 29.08 4.04
CA GLU A 66 -7.84 28.99 2.58
C GLU A 66 -8.39 27.58 2.26
N PRO A 67 -9.72 27.39 2.40
CA PRO A 67 -10.31 26.06 2.27
C PRO A 67 -10.15 25.47 0.87
N VAL A 68 -9.94 24.15 0.80
CA VAL A 68 -9.82 23.38 -0.44
C VAL A 68 -11.07 22.57 -0.66
N SER A 69 -11.68 22.73 -1.83
CA SER A 69 -12.85 21.96 -2.25
C SER A 69 -12.40 20.55 -2.69
N GLY A 70 -13.10 19.53 -2.21
CA GLY A 70 -12.81 18.15 -2.55
C GLY A 70 -14.04 17.33 -2.96
N SER A 71 -15.26 17.79 -2.65
CA SER A 71 -16.46 17.01 -2.92
C SER A 71 -17.10 17.32 -4.28
N LEU A 72 -17.91 16.38 -4.77
CA LEU A 72 -18.62 16.52 -6.03
C LEU A 72 -19.61 17.71 -6.01
N MET A 73 -20.28 17.93 -4.89
CA MET A 73 -21.24 19.03 -4.75
C MET A 73 -20.59 20.41 -4.74
N TYR A 74 -19.30 20.47 -4.55
CA TYR A 74 -18.52 21.72 -4.57
C TYR A 74 -17.65 21.87 -5.82
N GLY A 75 -18.09 21.30 -6.93
CA GLY A 75 -17.50 21.55 -8.25
C GLY A 75 -16.42 20.60 -8.70
N ASN A 76 -16.23 19.48 -8.02
CA ASN A 76 -15.28 18.46 -8.42
C ASN A 76 -15.93 17.35 -9.25
N ASN A 77 -15.09 16.60 -9.95
CA ASN A 77 -15.43 15.34 -10.61
C ASN A 77 -14.71 14.17 -9.94
N ILE A 78 -14.85 12.97 -10.48
CA ILE A 78 -14.21 11.76 -9.95
C ILE A 78 -12.70 11.90 -9.88
N ILE A 79 -12.09 12.57 -10.85
CA ILE A 79 -10.63 12.73 -10.91
C ILE A 79 -10.14 13.80 -9.94
N SER A 80 -10.80 14.95 -9.88
CA SER A 80 -10.37 16.06 -9.02
C SER A 80 -10.90 15.94 -7.58
N GLY A 81 -11.94 15.13 -7.35
CA GLY A 81 -12.53 14.92 -6.03
C GLY A 81 -11.56 14.23 -5.07
N ALA A 82 -11.67 14.59 -3.81
CA ALA A 82 -10.90 13.97 -2.73
C ALA A 82 -11.58 14.22 -1.38
N VAL A 83 -11.35 13.31 -0.43
CA VAL A 83 -11.47 13.64 0.98
C VAL A 83 -10.17 14.34 1.38
N VAL A 84 -10.26 15.63 1.66
CA VAL A 84 -9.10 16.47 1.95
C VAL A 84 -8.56 16.14 3.34
N PRO A 85 -7.24 16.02 3.52
CA PRO A 85 -6.63 15.77 4.82
C PRO A 85 -7.03 16.79 5.89
N SER A 86 -6.90 16.38 7.16
CA SER A 86 -7.19 17.24 8.30
C SER A 86 -6.31 18.48 8.31
N SER A 87 -6.83 19.57 8.85
CA SER A 87 -6.11 20.84 8.92
C SER A 87 -4.76 20.72 9.64
N ASN A 88 -3.78 21.45 9.17
CA ASN A 88 -2.50 21.60 9.86
C ASN A 88 -2.67 22.24 11.26
N ALA A 89 -3.72 22.99 11.48
CA ALA A 89 -4.07 23.52 12.81
C ALA A 89 -4.38 22.42 13.81
N ILE A 90 -4.91 21.27 13.35
CA ILE A 90 -5.15 20.10 14.19
C ILE A 90 -3.84 19.35 14.47
N GLY A 91 -2.90 19.36 13.52
CA GLY A 91 -1.64 18.66 13.66
C GLY A 91 -1.84 17.16 13.81
N LEU A 92 -1.29 16.57 14.86
CA LEU A 92 -1.44 15.16 15.23
C LEU A 92 -2.51 14.92 16.30
N HIS A 93 -3.26 15.96 16.70
CA HIS A 93 -4.29 15.81 17.69
C HIS A 93 -5.40 14.89 17.20
N PHE A 94 -5.87 14.03 18.09
CA PHE A 94 -7.05 13.22 17.85
C PHE A 94 -8.27 14.14 17.78
N TYR A 95 -8.97 14.12 16.65
CA TYR A 95 -10.06 15.04 16.35
C TYR A 95 -11.35 14.31 15.96
N PRO A 96 -11.98 13.62 16.90
CA PRO A 96 -13.29 13.00 16.69
C PRO A 96 -14.39 14.05 16.69
N ILE A 97 -15.60 13.67 16.25
CA ILE A 97 -16.75 14.58 16.18
C ILE A 97 -17.02 15.25 17.52
N TRP A 98 -16.88 14.54 18.64
CA TRP A 98 -17.19 15.06 19.98
C TRP A 98 -16.15 16.04 20.55
N GLU A 99 -15.00 16.19 19.92
CA GLU A 99 -14.00 17.19 20.30
C GLU A 99 -14.21 18.54 19.59
N ALA A 100 -15.02 18.56 18.53
CA ALA A 100 -15.37 19.79 17.85
C ALA A 100 -16.54 20.49 18.57
N GLY A 101 -16.55 21.81 18.50
CA GLY A 101 -17.65 22.60 19.05
C GLY A 101 -18.95 22.42 18.27
N THR A 102 -18.84 22.25 16.96
CA THR A 102 -19.97 22.01 16.04
C THR A 102 -19.58 21.02 14.95
N LEU A 103 -20.56 20.42 14.29
CA LEU A 103 -20.33 19.56 13.13
C LEU A 103 -19.69 20.34 11.96
N ASP A 104 -20.09 21.60 11.77
CA ASP A 104 -19.51 22.46 10.74
C ASP A 104 -18.03 22.74 10.99
N GLU A 105 -17.65 22.98 12.24
CA GLU A 105 -16.25 23.11 12.62
C GLU A 105 -15.45 21.83 12.32
N TRP A 106 -16.00 20.66 12.67
CA TRP A 106 -15.40 19.38 12.40
C TRP A 106 -15.20 19.13 10.90
N LEU A 107 -16.19 19.48 10.08
CA LEU A 107 -16.09 19.38 8.63
C LEU A 107 -15.06 20.36 8.06
N TYR A 108 -15.04 21.61 8.56
CA TYR A 108 -14.10 22.64 8.11
C TYR A 108 -12.64 22.27 8.38
N ASN A 109 -12.38 21.62 9.50
CA ASN A 109 -11.04 21.18 9.89
C ASN A 109 -10.62 19.80 9.35
N GLY A 110 -11.41 19.21 8.49
CA GLY A 110 -11.08 17.94 7.88
C GLY A 110 -11.22 16.73 8.81
N GLY A 111 -12.16 16.77 9.76
CA GLY A 111 -12.47 15.65 10.65
C GLY A 111 -12.79 14.33 9.95
N PRO A 112 -13.53 14.32 8.84
CA PRO A 112 -13.82 13.10 8.09
C PRO A 112 -12.58 12.32 7.65
N TYR A 113 -11.49 13.00 7.34
CA TYR A 113 -10.24 12.35 6.97
C TYR A 113 -9.69 11.43 8.07
N GLN A 114 -9.61 11.90 9.29
CA GLN A 114 -9.16 11.08 10.42
C GLN A 114 -10.10 9.90 10.69
N LEU A 115 -11.40 10.16 10.66
CA LEU A 115 -12.40 9.10 10.88
C LEU A 115 -12.20 7.97 9.86
N ILE A 116 -12.11 8.30 8.59
CA ILE A 116 -11.93 7.32 7.52
C ILE A 116 -10.60 6.58 7.66
N VAL A 117 -9.51 7.32 7.82
CA VAL A 117 -8.16 6.74 7.89
C VAL A 117 -8.03 5.79 9.09
N PHE A 118 -8.48 6.17 10.26
CA PHE A 118 -8.36 5.33 11.46
C PHE A 118 -9.23 4.08 11.35
N HIS A 119 -10.48 4.20 10.92
CA HIS A 119 -11.33 3.03 10.72
C HIS A 119 -10.83 2.12 9.61
N PHE A 120 -10.34 2.72 8.51
CA PHE A 120 -9.75 1.95 7.42
C PHE A 120 -8.50 1.18 7.87
N LEU A 121 -7.57 1.82 8.56
CA LEU A 121 -6.34 1.16 9.00
C LEU A 121 -6.61 0.05 10.03
N ILE A 122 -7.53 0.27 10.97
CA ILE A 122 -7.97 -0.78 11.90
C ILE A 122 -8.64 -1.92 11.12
N GLY A 123 -9.49 -1.59 10.16
CA GLY A 123 -10.20 -2.58 9.35
C GLY A 123 -9.26 -3.45 8.53
N VAL A 124 -8.26 -2.87 7.86
CA VAL A 124 -7.30 -3.64 7.04
C VAL A 124 -6.30 -4.42 7.90
N ALA A 125 -5.96 -3.92 9.08
CA ALA A 125 -5.18 -4.68 10.06
C ALA A 125 -5.96 -5.90 10.57
N ALA A 126 -7.24 -5.72 10.88
CA ALA A 126 -8.14 -6.82 11.24
C ALA A 126 -8.33 -7.81 10.07
N TYR A 127 -8.32 -7.32 8.84
CA TYR A 127 -8.36 -8.17 7.65
C TYR A 127 -7.13 -9.10 7.58
N ALA A 128 -5.96 -8.61 7.91
CA ALA A 128 -4.75 -9.44 8.02
C ALA A 128 -4.93 -10.54 9.06
N GLY A 129 -5.45 -10.20 10.25
CA GLY A 129 -5.76 -11.17 11.29
C GLY A 129 -6.84 -12.18 10.85
N ARG A 130 -7.84 -11.73 10.09
CA ARG A 130 -8.88 -12.60 9.55
C ARG A 130 -8.33 -13.60 8.52
N GLN A 131 -7.36 -13.23 7.71
CA GLN A 131 -6.68 -14.14 6.81
C GLN A 131 -5.98 -15.26 7.58
N TRP A 132 -5.25 -14.92 8.66
CA TRP A 132 -4.65 -15.92 9.53
C TRP A 132 -5.72 -16.81 10.16
N GLU A 133 -6.78 -16.23 10.70
CA GLU A 133 -7.85 -16.96 11.40
C GLU A 133 -8.52 -17.99 10.48
N LEU A 134 -8.88 -17.61 9.27
CA LEU A 134 -9.48 -18.53 8.30
C LEU A 134 -8.51 -19.65 7.93
N SER A 135 -7.22 -19.35 7.76
CA SER A 135 -6.22 -20.39 7.50
C SER A 135 -6.19 -21.44 8.61
N TYR A 136 -6.30 -20.99 9.86
CA TYR A 136 -6.39 -21.90 11.02
C TYR A 136 -7.66 -22.76 10.99
N ARG A 137 -8.83 -22.20 10.67
CA ARG A 137 -10.08 -22.95 10.61
C ARG A 137 -10.05 -24.03 9.53
N LEU A 138 -9.39 -23.77 8.42
CA LEU A 138 -9.29 -24.67 7.28
C LEU A 138 -8.13 -25.67 7.38
N GLY A 139 -7.33 -25.60 8.43
CA GLY A 139 -6.16 -26.47 8.59
C GLY A 139 -5.02 -26.16 7.62
N MET A 140 -4.93 -24.93 7.14
CA MET A 140 -3.89 -24.48 6.22
C MET A 140 -2.64 -24.04 6.97
N ARG A 141 -1.53 -23.96 6.26
CA ARG A 141 -0.33 -23.23 6.70
C ARG A 141 -0.65 -21.74 6.75
N PRO A 142 -0.11 -20.95 7.71
CA PRO A 142 -0.74 -19.68 8.13
C PRO A 142 -0.31 -18.43 7.37
N TRP A 143 0.60 -18.49 6.40
CA TRP A 143 1.36 -17.31 5.98
C TRP A 143 0.81 -16.51 4.80
N ILE A 144 -0.41 -16.75 4.34
CA ILE A 144 -1.04 -15.90 3.32
C ILE A 144 -1.08 -14.43 3.77
N PHE A 145 -1.41 -14.19 5.05
CA PHE A 145 -1.46 -12.83 5.58
C PHE A 145 -0.10 -12.11 5.56
N VAL A 146 1.01 -12.84 5.60
CA VAL A 146 2.35 -12.24 5.52
C VAL A 146 2.54 -11.52 4.20
N ALA A 147 2.12 -12.14 3.08
CA ALA A 147 2.13 -11.47 1.77
C ALA A 147 1.24 -10.20 1.76
N TYR A 148 0.09 -10.27 2.40
CA TYR A 148 -0.80 -9.12 2.54
C TYR A 148 -0.21 -7.98 3.38
N THR A 149 0.73 -8.27 4.30
CA THR A 149 1.39 -7.22 5.08
C THR A 149 2.17 -6.22 4.22
N ALA A 150 2.54 -6.56 2.99
CA ALA A 150 3.23 -5.64 2.10
C ALA A 150 2.34 -4.45 1.69
N PRO A 151 1.16 -4.62 1.06
CA PRO A 151 0.26 -3.51 0.80
C PRO A 151 -0.27 -2.85 2.09
N LEU A 152 -0.45 -3.62 3.16
CA LEU A 152 -0.84 -3.07 4.46
C LEU A 152 0.22 -2.09 5.00
N SER A 153 1.49 -2.45 4.93
CA SER A 153 2.58 -1.57 5.35
C SER A 153 2.64 -0.28 4.53
N ALA A 154 2.33 -0.34 3.23
CA ALA A 154 2.26 0.83 2.37
C ALA A 154 1.12 1.78 2.82
N ALA A 155 -0.06 1.25 3.13
CA ALA A 155 -1.18 2.03 3.64
C ALA A 155 -0.84 2.69 4.99
N LEU A 156 -0.25 1.95 5.92
CA LEU A 156 0.21 2.49 7.20
C LEU A 156 1.27 3.58 7.00
N ALA A 157 2.17 3.43 6.04
CA ALA A 157 3.20 4.41 5.76
C ALA A 157 2.63 5.76 5.33
N VAL A 158 1.71 5.79 4.37
CA VAL A 158 1.21 7.05 3.80
C VAL A 158 0.10 7.71 4.63
N PHE A 159 -0.63 6.95 5.45
CA PHE A 159 -1.75 7.47 6.22
C PHE A 159 -1.46 7.65 7.71
N LEU A 160 -0.43 7.01 8.24
CA LEU A 160 -0.11 7.08 9.66
C LEU A 160 1.34 7.49 9.92
N VAL A 161 2.31 6.73 9.44
CA VAL A 161 3.72 6.97 9.78
C VAL A 161 4.22 8.28 9.18
N TYR A 162 3.90 8.57 7.93
CA TYR A 162 4.32 9.81 7.28
C TYR A 162 3.72 11.06 7.95
N PRO A 163 2.41 11.12 8.24
CA PRO A 163 1.87 12.22 9.05
C PRO A 163 2.54 12.36 10.41
N PHE A 164 2.80 11.27 11.12
CA PHE A 164 3.49 11.34 12.42
C PHE A 164 4.91 11.86 12.31
N GLY A 165 5.65 11.42 11.31
CA GLY A 165 7.02 11.90 11.08
C GLY A 165 7.09 13.37 10.69
N GLN A 166 6.11 13.84 9.93
CA GLN A 166 6.02 15.24 9.50
C GLN A 166 5.28 16.15 10.50
N GLY A 167 4.62 15.58 11.49
CA GLY A 167 4.02 16.34 12.58
C GLY A 167 2.57 16.79 12.34
N SER A 168 1.91 16.38 11.25
CA SER A 168 0.53 16.73 10.97
C SER A 168 -0.15 15.74 10.03
N PHE A 169 -1.43 15.48 10.26
CA PHE A 169 -2.25 14.72 9.33
C PHE A 169 -2.51 15.45 8.01
N SER A 170 -2.26 16.75 7.94
CA SER A 170 -2.33 17.51 6.69
C SER A 170 -1.33 17.03 5.63
N ASP A 171 -0.24 16.39 6.06
CA ASP A 171 0.78 15.82 5.19
C ASP A 171 0.48 14.38 4.75
N GLY A 172 -0.58 13.77 5.26
CA GLY A 172 -1.03 12.46 4.83
C GLY A 172 -1.54 12.45 3.39
N MET A 173 -1.54 11.28 2.77
CA MET A 173 -2.03 11.14 1.40
C MET A 173 -3.52 11.48 1.34
N PRO A 174 -3.96 12.38 0.45
CA PRO A 174 -5.38 12.65 0.25
C PRO A 174 -6.13 11.43 -0.28
N LEU A 175 -7.41 11.33 0.03
CA LEU A 175 -8.25 10.25 -0.47
C LEU A 175 -8.91 10.66 -1.80
N GLY A 176 -8.12 10.73 -2.84
CA GLY A 176 -8.56 11.11 -4.18
C GLY A 176 -7.47 10.91 -5.22
N ILE A 177 -7.85 10.84 -6.49
CA ILE A 177 -6.93 10.53 -7.59
C ILE A 177 -5.93 11.67 -7.79
N SER A 178 -6.41 12.87 -8.07
CA SER A 178 -5.56 14.05 -8.26
C SER A 178 -4.77 14.40 -7.00
N GLY A 179 -5.38 14.26 -5.83
CA GLY A 179 -4.72 14.45 -4.54
C GLY A 179 -3.57 13.48 -4.32
N THR A 180 -3.70 12.23 -4.75
CA THR A 180 -2.61 11.25 -4.71
C THR A 180 -1.44 11.67 -5.60
N PHE A 181 -1.70 12.16 -6.80
CA PHE A 181 -0.64 12.65 -7.68
C PHE A 181 0.06 13.89 -7.11
N ASN A 182 -0.69 14.81 -6.53
CA ASN A 182 -0.12 15.94 -5.83
C ASN A 182 0.78 15.49 -4.66
N PHE A 183 0.32 14.54 -3.85
CA PHE A 183 1.11 13.95 -2.79
C PHE A 183 2.43 13.35 -3.32
N MET A 184 2.37 12.60 -4.43
CA MET A 184 3.56 12.00 -5.05
C MET A 184 4.56 13.06 -5.49
N PHE A 185 4.12 14.12 -6.14
CA PHE A 185 5.01 15.18 -6.64
C PHE A 185 5.61 16.02 -5.52
N VAL A 186 4.83 16.36 -4.52
CA VAL A 186 5.34 17.07 -3.33
C VAL A 186 6.32 16.19 -2.56
N PHE A 187 6.01 14.90 -2.41
CA PHE A 187 6.91 13.94 -1.76
C PHE A 187 8.25 13.84 -2.51
N GLN A 188 8.22 13.79 -3.85
CA GLN A 188 9.43 13.81 -4.66
C GLN A 188 10.24 15.09 -4.43
N ALA A 189 9.60 16.25 -4.41
CA ALA A 189 10.27 17.52 -4.19
C ALA A 189 10.92 17.60 -2.80
N GLU A 190 10.21 17.13 -1.77
CA GLU A 190 10.68 17.23 -0.39
C GLU A 190 11.68 16.14 0.00
N HIS A 191 11.57 14.93 -0.57
CA HIS A 191 12.35 13.78 -0.11
C HIS A 191 13.23 13.15 -1.17
N ASN A 192 13.08 13.54 -2.44
CA ASN A 192 13.83 12.95 -3.55
C ASN A 192 13.76 11.41 -3.57
N ILE A 193 12.53 10.90 -3.53
CA ILE A 193 12.26 9.46 -3.41
C ILE A 193 12.82 8.64 -4.56
N LEU A 194 12.89 9.20 -5.80
CA LEU A 194 13.46 8.50 -6.94
C LEU A 194 14.93 8.12 -6.71
N MET A 195 15.65 8.88 -5.92
CA MET A 195 17.04 8.62 -5.55
C MET A 195 17.20 7.82 -4.25
N HIS A 196 16.10 7.41 -3.64
CA HIS A 196 16.15 6.59 -2.44
C HIS A 196 16.27 5.11 -2.81
N PRO A 197 17.26 4.38 -2.27
CA PRO A 197 17.49 2.98 -2.63
C PRO A 197 16.31 2.06 -2.31
N PHE A 198 15.52 2.34 -1.28
CA PHE A 198 14.34 1.55 -0.95
C PHE A 198 13.22 1.70 -1.98
N HIS A 199 13.08 2.89 -2.58
CA HIS A 199 12.16 3.06 -3.71
C HIS A 199 12.66 2.28 -4.94
N MET A 200 13.95 2.28 -5.20
CA MET A 200 14.55 1.49 -6.28
C MET A 200 14.28 -0.01 -6.10
N LEU A 201 14.38 -0.50 -4.86
CA LEU A 201 14.03 -1.90 -4.54
C LEU A 201 12.53 -2.18 -4.72
N GLY A 202 11.68 -1.22 -4.41
CA GLY A 202 10.23 -1.31 -4.67
C GLY A 202 9.91 -1.38 -6.16
N VAL A 203 10.57 -0.55 -6.98
CA VAL A 203 10.45 -0.57 -8.44
C VAL A 203 10.92 -1.91 -9.01
N ALA A 204 12.08 -2.40 -8.56
CA ALA A 204 12.56 -3.73 -8.90
C ALA A 204 11.57 -4.82 -8.47
N GLY A 205 10.94 -4.67 -7.32
CA GLY A 205 9.93 -5.57 -6.79
C GLY A 205 8.71 -5.69 -7.68
N VAL A 206 8.14 -4.57 -8.14
CA VAL A 206 6.93 -4.57 -8.97
C VAL A 206 7.21 -4.99 -10.41
N PHE A 207 8.28 -4.48 -11.02
CA PHE A 207 8.63 -4.88 -12.39
C PHE A 207 9.17 -6.29 -12.45
N GLY A 208 10.02 -6.70 -11.51
CA GLY A 208 10.50 -8.07 -11.40
C GLY A 208 9.39 -9.06 -11.11
N GLY A 209 8.47 -8.70 -10.22
CA GLY A 209 7.29 -9.52 -9.92
C GLY A 209 6.42 -9.76 -11.14
N SER A 210 6.16 -8.74 -11.92
CA SER A 210 5.42 -8.84 -13.19
C SER A 210 6.16 -9.70 -14.23
N LEU A 211 7.46 -9.48 -14.37
CA LEU A 211 8.30 -10.23 -15.32
C LEU A 211 8.34 -11.73 -14.94
N PHE A 212 8.58 -12.05 -13.68
CA PHE A 212 8.65 -13.43 -13.22
C PHE A 212 7.30 -14.13 -13.32
N SER A 213 6.21 -13.44 -13.01
CA SER A 213 4.86 -13.97 -13.17
C SER A 213 4.56 -14.29 -14.64
N ALA A 214 4.89 -13.40 -15.56
CA ALA A 214 4.71 -13.62 -16.99
C ALA A 214 5.61 -14.74 -17.50
N MET A 215 6.87 -14.79 -17.07
CA MET A 215 7.80 -15.85 -17.48
C MET A 215 7.35 -17.21 -16.98
N HIS A 216 6.92 -17.31 -15.72
CA HIS A 216 6.37 -18.55 -15.17
C HIS A 216 5.11 -18.98 -15.92
N GLY A 217 4.19 -18.07 -16.18
CA GLY A 217 3.00 -18.37 -16.97
C GLY A 217 3.32 -18.85 -18.39
N SER A 218 4.31 -18.25 -19.04
CA SER A 218 4.80 -18.66 -20.36
C SER A 218 5.41 -20.04 -20.34
N LEU A 219 6.29 -20.32 -19.38
CA LEU A 219 6.95 -21.63 -19.26
C LEU A 219 5.96 -22.75 -18.93
N VAL A 220 5.01 -22.50 -18.02
CA VAL A 220 3.97 -23.48 -17.68
C VAL A 220 3.10 -23.77 -18.90
N THR A 221 2.61 -22.73 -19.56
CA THR A 221 1.76 -22.87 -20.75
C THR A 221 2.49 -23.61 -21.86
N SER A 222 3.77 -23.32 -22.08
CA SER A 222 4.57 -23.94 -23.13
C SER A 222 4.96 -25.39 -22.84
N SER A 223 4.95 -25.80 -21.59
CA SER A 223 5.33 -27.17 -21.15
C SER A 223 4.14 -28.01 -20.68
N ILE A 224 2.93 -27.59 -20.95
CA ILE A 224 1.71 -28.35 -20.64
C ILE A 224 1.79 -29.72 -21.33
N LEU A 225 1.49 -30.76 -20.57
CA LEU A 225 1.53 -32.12 -21.03
C LEU A 225 0.38 -32.40 -21.98
N ARG A 226 0.70 -33.11 -23.09
CA ARG A 226 -0.31 -33.57 -24.03
C ARG A 226 -0.95 -34.83 -23.49
N GLU A 227 -2.24 -34.77 -23.17
CA GLU A 227 -3.03 -35.95 -22.87
C GLU A 227 -3.73 -36.40 -24.15
N THR A 228 -3.33 -37.57 -24.67
CA THR A 228 -3.96 -38.19 -25.82
C THR A 228 -4.80 -39.38 -25.36
N THR A 229 -6.06 -39.12 -25.02
CA THR A 229 -7.06 -40.21 -25.00
C THR A 229 -8.05 -39.95 -26.12
N GLU A 230 -8.65 -41.01 -26.66
CA GLU A 230 -9.63 -40.93 -27.76
C GLU A 230 -10.86 -40.05 -27.41
N GLU A 231 -11.06 -39.80 -26.11
CA GLU A 231 -12.19 -39.04 -25.57
C GLU A 231 -11.84 -37.57 -25.21
N VAL A 232 -10.56 -37.19 -25.19
CA VAL A 232 -10.15 -35.84 -24.76
C VAL A 232 -9.32 -35.19 -25.85
N SER A 233 -9.82 -34.07 -26.34
CA SER A 233 -9.08 -33.20 -27.27
C SER A 233 -7.75 -32.77 -26.66
N GLN A 234 -6.70 -32.64 -27.48
CA GLN A 234 -5.37 -32.15 -27.07
C GLN A 234 -5.38 -30.77 -26.37
N ASN A 235 -6.51 -30.06 -26.42
CA ASN A 235 -6.70 -28.75 -25.79
C ASN A 235 -7.19 -28.87 -24.34
N TYR A 236 -7.47 -30.06 -23.83
CA TYR A 236 -7.98 -30.28 -22.48
C TYR A 236 -7.03 -31.12 -21.62
N GLY A 237 -5.80 -30.66 -21.49
CA GLY A 237 -4.79 -31.32 -20.63
C GLY A 237 -4.97 -31.07 -19.13
N TYR A 238 -5.97 -30.29 -18.73
CA TYR A 238 -6.23 -29.96 -17.33
C TYR A 238 -7.70 -30.12 -16.97
N LYS A 239 -7.97 -30.79 -15.84
CA LYS A 239 -9.29 -30.83 -15.21
C LYS A 239 -9.22 -30.10 -13.87
N PHE A 240 -10.16 -29.22 -13.61
CA PHE A 240 -10.24 -28.49 -12.34
C PHE A 240 -10.29 -29.48 -11.16
N GLY A 241 -9.42 -29.28 -10.17
CA GLY A 241 -9.32 -30.12 -8.97
C GLY A 241 -8.52 -31.40 -9.15
N GLN A 242 -7.86 -31.62 -10.29
CA GLN A 242 -6.97 -32.78 -10.46
C GLN A 242 -5.72 -32.66 -9.57
N ASP A 243 -5.18 -33.82 -9.14
CA ASP A 243 -3.96 -33.88 -8.31
C ASP A 243 -2.67 -33.95 -9.13
N GLU A 244 -2.78 -34.35 -10.39
CA GLU A 244 -1.64 -34.50 -11.29
C GLU A 244 -1.14 -33.13 -11.78
N GLU A 245 0.20 -32.99 -11.88
CA GLU A 245 0.83 -31.79 -12.44
C GLU A 245 0.51 -31.69 -13.94
N THR A 246 0.05 -30.54 -14.38
CA THR A 246 -0.38 -30.34 -15.77
C THR A 246 0.76 -29.95 -16.71
N TYR A 247 1.90 -29.55 -16.20
CA TYR A 247 3.07 -29.16 -17.00
C TYR A 247 4.32 -29.95 -16.62
N ASN A 248 5.32 -29.92 -17.49
CA ASN A 248 6.58 -30.59 -17.30
C ASN A 248 7.65 -29.61 -16.78
N ILE A 249 7.87 -29.60 -15.47
CA ILE A 249 8.88 -28.73 -14.85
C ILE A 249 10.30 -29.04 -15.33
N VAL A 250 10.61 -30.30 -15.65
CA VAL A 250 11.92 -30.70 -16.16
C VAL A 250 12.17 -30.08 -17.54
N ALA A 251 11.16 -30.06 -18.42
CA ALA A 251 11.26 -29.42 -19.72
C ALA A 251 11.36 -27.90 -19.59
N ALA A 252 10.58 -27.29 -18.72
CA ALA A 252 10.64 -25.85 -18.44
C ALA A 252 12.02 -25.46 -17.88
N HIS A 253 12.53 -26.21 -16.92
CA HIS A 253 13.87 -26.03 -16.35
C HIS A 253 14.96 -26.20 -17.39
N GLY A 254 14.84 -27.22 -18.25
CA GLY A 254 15.78 -27.49 -19.34
C GLY A 254 15.81 -26.34 -20.34
N TYR A 255 14.66 -25.79 -20.69
CA TYR A 255 14.59 -24.64 -21.59
C TYR A 255 15.21 -23.39 -20.97
N PHE A 256 14.76 -23.00 -19.79
CA PHE A 256 15.21 -21.76 -19.16
C PHE A 256 16.67 -21.86 -18.71
N GLY A 257 17.10 -23.02 -18.21
CA GLY A 257 18.48 -23.29 -17.84
C GLY A 257 19.46 -23.28 -19.01
N ARG A 258 18.98 -23.50 -20.24
CA ARG A 258 19.78 -23.34 -21.46
C ARG A 258 19.73 -21.95 -22.04
N LEU A 259 18.58 -21.27 -21.88
CA LEU A 259 18.44 -19.90 -22.34
C LEU A 259 19.38 -18.95 -21.57
N ILE A 260 19.47 -19.10 -20.28
CA ILE A 260 20.33 -18.31 -19.38
C ILE A 260 21.55 -19.12 -18.97
N PHE A 261 21.44 -19.92 -17.94
CA PHE A 261 22.36 -20.98 -17.49
C PHE A 261 21.65 -21.81 -16.42
N GLN A 262 22.11 -23.03 -16.20
CA GLN A 262 21.40 -24.03 -15.38
C GLN A 262 21.05 -23.52 -13.97
N TYR A 263 21.98 -22.86 -13.30
CA TYR A 263 21.76 -22.40 -11.93
C TYR A 263 20.85 -21.16 -11.82
N ALA A 264 20.54 -20.48 -12.92
CA ALA A 264 19.57 -19.40 -12.95
C ALA A 264 18.10 -19.89 -12.98
N SER A 265 17.89 -21.19 -13.15
CA SER A 265 16.56 -21.78 -13.30
C SER A 265 16.20 -22.66 -12.12
N PHE A 266 14.96 -22.50 -11.63
CA PHE A 266 14.42 -23.37 -10.59
C PHE A 266 14.07 -24.75 -11.15
N ASN A 267 14.45 -25.80 -10.42
CA ASN A 267 14.06 -27.18 -10.70
C ASN A 267 13.05 -27.73 -9.68
N ASN A 268 12.69 -26.95 -8.68
CA ASN A 268 11.77 -27.31 -7.61
C ASN A 268 10.59 -26.34 -7.61
N SER A 269 9.38 -26.87 -7.75
CA SER A 269 8.16 -26.06 -7.83
C SER A 269 7.89 -25.24 -6.57
N ARG A 270 8.16 -25.79 -5.39
CA ARG A 270 7.94 -25.04 -4.12
C ARG A 270 8.89 -23.87 -3.99
N SER A 271 10.17 -24.07 -4.34
CA SER A 271 11.15 -22.99 -4.33
C SER A 271 10.82 -21.90 -5.35
N LEU A 272 10.37 -22.29 -6.55
CA LEU A 272 9.92 -21.35 -7.57
C LEU A 272 8.73 -20.51 -7.11
N HIS A 273 7.70 -21.15 -6.56
CA HIS A 273 6.50 -20.44 -6.12
C HIS A 273 6.77 -19.57 -4.89
N PHE A 274 7.64 -20.00 -4.00
CA PHE A 274 8.11 -19.14 -2.90
C PHE A 274 8.82 -17.88 -3.43
N PHE A 275 9.69 -18.02 -4.41
CA PHE A 275 10.36 -16.88 -5.04
C PHE A 275 9.37 -15.92 -5.72
N LEU A 276 8.38 -16.45 -6.45
CA LEU A 276 7.34 -15.65 -7.10
C LEU A 276 6.52 -14.83 -6.11
N ALA A 277 6.26 -15.38 -4.93
CA ALA A 277 5.55 -14.68 -3.88
C ALA A 277 6.42 -13.65 -3.17
N THR A 278 7.66 -14.03 -2.83
CA THR A 278 8.52 -13.21 -1.96
C THR A 278 9.16 -12.02 -2.65
N TRP A 279 9.48 -12.13 -3.93
CA TRP A 279 10.12 -11.03 -4.66
C TRP A 279 9.31 -9.72 -4.59
N PRO A 280 8.03 -9.68 -5.03
CA PRO A 280 7.25 -8.45 -4.93
C PRO A 280 6.92 -8.08 -3.48
N VAL A 281 6.72 -9.05 -2.59
CA VAL A 281 6.43 -8.78 -1.17
C VAL A 281 7.59 -8.05 -0.50
N VAL A 282 8.80 -8.54 -0.66
CA VAL A 282 10.01 -7.90 -0.10
C VAL A 282 10.23 -6.52 -0.71
N GLY A 283 10.04 -6.38 -2.03
CA GLY A 283 10.15 -5.08 -2.71
C GLY A 283 9.18 -4.05 -2.14
N ILE A 284 7.94 -4.42 -1.93
CA ILE A 284 6.92 -3.52 -1.37
C ILE A 284 7.17 -3.23 0.12
N TRP A 285 7.61 -4.21 0.91
CA TRP A 285 8.03 -3.95 2.29
C TRP A 285 9.12 -2.90 2.36
N LEU A 286 10.15 -3.02 1.52
CA LEU A 286 11.28 -2.10 1.53
C LEU A 286 10.88 -0.70 1.09
N THR A 287 10.08 -0.55 0.05
CA THR A 287 9.61 0.78 -0.37
C THR A 287 8.67 1.42 0.67
N SER A 288 7.86 0.62 1.38
CA SER A 288 7.07 1.11 2.50
C SER A 288 7.95 1.61 3.65
N MET A 289 9.00 0.87 3.97
CA MET A 289 10.00 1.32 4.94
C MET A 289 10.73 2.56 4.47
N GLY A 290 10.93 2.72 3.16
CA GLY A 290 11.48 3.94 2.56
C GLY A 290 10.63 5.17 2.85
N ILE A 291 9.30 5.08 2.66
CA ILE A 291 8.37 6.14 3.04
C ILE A 291 8.47 6.45 4.54
N CYS A 292 8.52 5.42 5.38
CA CYS A 292 8.65 5.59 6.82
C CYS A 292 9.94 6.29 7.22
N THR A 293 11.07 5.97 6.60
CA THR A 293 12.35 6.64 6.88
C THR A 293 12.36 8.07 6.38
N MET A 294 11.77 8.32 5.21
CA MET A 294 11.64 9.68 4.66
C MET A 294 10.66 10.54 5.45
N ALA A 295 9.72 9.96 6.20
CA ALA A 295 8.90 10.69 7.16
C ALA A 295 9.74 11.44 8.20
N PHE A 296 10.92 10.93 8.51
CA PHE A 296 11.91 11.56 9.39
C PHE A 296 13.03 12.23 8.61
N ASN A 297 12.79 12.56 7.35
CA ASN A 297 13.71 13.27 6.45
C ASN A 297 15.04 12.54 6.18
N LEU A 298 15.04 11.21 6.27
CA LEU A 298 16.12 10.39 5.72
C LEU A 298 15.89 10.22 4.22
N ASN A 299 16.21 11.25 3.46
CA ASN A 299 15.85 11.44 2.07
C ASN A 299 16.67 10.58 1.11
N GLY A 300 16.28 10.57 -0.17
CA GLY A 300 17.04 9.96 -1.25
C GLY A 300 18.41 10.62 -1.43
N PHE A 301 19.30 9.92 -2.12
CA PHE A 301 20.65 10.45 -2.38
C PHE A 301 20.61 11.79 -3.10
N ASN A 302 21.47 12.68 -2.69
CA ASN A 302 21.65 13.98 -3.29
C ASN A 302 22.95 14.03 -4.08
N PHE A 303 22.83 13.89 -5.40
CA PHE A 303 23.95 14.01 -6.33
C PHE A 303 23.93 15.34 -7.10
N ASN A 304 23.26 16.36 -6.58
CA ASN A 304 23.20 17.66 -7.21
C ASN A 304 24.60 18.27 -7.33
N GLN A 305 24.95 18.70 -8.55
CA GLN A 305 26.23 19.34 -8.84
C GLN A 305 27.44 18.49 -8.42
N SER A 306 27.35 17.18 -8.57
CA SER A 306 28.36 16.23 -8.10
C SER A 306 29.48 15.96 -9.11
N VAL A 307 29.30 16.33 -10.38
CA VAL A 307 30.30 16.13 -11.42
C VAL A 307 30.83 17.45 -11.90
N VAL A 308 32.16 17.57 -11.92
CA VAL A 308 32.87 18.76 -12.40
C VAL A 308 33.91 18.39 -13.43
N ASP A 309 34.21 19.33 -14.37
CA ASP A 309 35.25 19.14 -15.34
C ASP A 309 36.66 19.51 -14.76
N ALA A 310 37.69 19.44 -15.60
CA ALA A 310 39.07 19.74 -15.19
C ALA A 310 39.24 21.17 -14.68
N ASN A 311 38.37 22.10 -15.06
CA ASN A 311 38.40 23.50 -14.66
C ASN A 311 37.51 23.78 -13.43
N GLY A 312 36.91 22.76 -12.83
CA GLY A 312 36.02 22.92 -11.70
C GLY A 312 34.60 23.38 -12.06
N LYS A 313 34.25 23.43 -13.36
CA LYS A 313 32.92 23.78 -13.80
C LYS A 313 31.98 22.59 -13.69
N ILE A 314 30.78 22.83 -13.17
CA ILE A 314 29.77 21.79 -13.02
C ILE A 314 29.35 21.25 -14.39
N VAL A 315 29.38 19.91 -14.51
CA VAL A 315 28.84 19.17 -15.66
C VAL A 315 27.50 18.59 -15.24
N PRO A 316 26.37 19.08 -15.75
CA PRO A 316 25.08 18.59 -15.34
C PRO A 316 24.90 17.12 -15.65
N THR A 317 24.33 16.37 -14.69
CA THR A 317 23.90 14.99 -14.85
C THR A 317 22.38 14.93 -14.83
N TRP A 318 21.81 13.73 -15.00
CA TRP A 318 20.38 13.53 -14.83
C TRP A 318 19.89 13.87 -13.42
N ALA A 319 20.73 13.75 -12.41
CA ALA A 319 20.42 14.19 -11.05
C ALA A 319 20.15 15.70 -10.99
N ASP A 320 20.90 16.51 -11.75
CA ASP A 320 20.69 17.96 -11.84
C ASP A 320 19.39 18.30 -12.60
N VAL A 321 19.04 17.53 -13.61
CA VAL A 321 17.75 17.68 -14.32
C VAL A 321 16.60 17.38 -13.39
N LEU A 322 16.70 16.29 -12.60
CA LEU A 322 15.71 15.92 -11.59
C LEU A 322 15.58 16.98 -10.51
N ASN A 323 16.69 17.54 -10.04
CA ASN A 323 16.68 18.63 -9.07
C ASN A 323 15.92 19.86 -9.57
N ARG A 324 16.06 20.20 -10.84
CA ARG A 324 15.30 21.31 -11.44
C ARG A 324 13.79 21.04 -11.41
N ALA A 325 13.36 19.81 -11.71
CA ALA A 325 11.95 19.42 -11.58
C ALA A 325 11.47 19.48 -10.12
N ASN A 326 12.29 19.01 -9.19
CA ASN A 326 12.01 19.09 -7.75
C ASN A 326 11.83 20.53 -7.28
N LEU A 327 12.68 21.43 -7.74
CA LEU A 327 12.56 22.88 -7.44
C LEU A 327 11.24 23.45 -7.96
N GLY A 328 10.80 23.04 -9.13
CA GLY A 328 9.53 23.47 -9.69
C GLY A 328 8.34 23.08 -8.81
N PHE A 329 8.31 21.85 -8.31
CA PHE A 329 7.26 21.39 -7.38
C PHE A 329 7.39 22.07 -6.00
N GLU A 330 8.60 22.27 -5.52
CA GLU A 330 8.83 22.91 -4.23
C GLU A 330 8.31 24.34 -4.19
N VAL A 331 8.52 25.13 -5.23
CA VAL A 331 8.06 26.53 -5.26
C VAL A 331 6.56 26.65 -5.49
N MET A 332 5.90 25.61 -6.00
CA MET A 332 4.47 25.64 -6.30
C MET A 332 3.59 25.09 -5.19
N HIS A 333 4.12 24.20 -4.34
CA HIS A 333 3.30 23.53 -3.34
C HIS A 333 2.95 24.45 -2.17
N GLU A 334 1.75 24.31 -1.62
CA GLU A 334 1.29 25.03 -0.41
C GLU A 334 1.58 26.54 -0.47
N ARG A 335 1.30 27.14 -1.58
CA ARG A 335 1.76 28.47 -2.04
C ARG A 335 1.67 29.61 -1.04
N ASN A 336 0.77 29.59 -0.07
CA ASN A 336 0.57 30.65 0.91
C ASN A 336 0.87 30.18 2.35
N ALA A 337 1.39 28.98 2.52
CA ALA A 337 1.58 28.38 3.84
C ALA A 337 2.99 28.59 4.41
N HIS A 338 3.94 29.03 3.60
CA HIS A 338 5.35 29.20 4.03
C HIS A 338 5.64 30.61 4.48
N ASN A 339 6.27 30.73 5.65
CA ASN A 339 6.67 32.02 6.22
C ASN A 339 8.15 32.35 5.96
N PHE A 340 8.93 31.39 5.48
CA PHE A 340 10.36 31.50 5.27
C PHE A 340 10.76 31.01 3.88
N PRO A 341 11.89 31.51 3.31
CA PRO A 341 12.34 31.08 1.99
C PRO A 341 12.77 29.61 1.90
N LEU A 342 13.21 29.03 3.01
CA LEU A 342 13.64 27.64 3.08
C LEU A 342 12.58 26.79 3.74
N ASP A 343 12.22 25.72 3.04
CA ASP A 343 11.42 24.63 3.59
C ASP A 343 12.36 23.51 4.01
N LEU A 344 12.51 23.30 5.32
CA LEU A 344 13.49 22.35 5.86
C LEU A 344 13.18 20.88 5.56
N ALA A 345 11.97 20.57 5.13
CA ALA A 345 11.61 19.23 4.67
C ALA A 345 12.07 18.96 3.23
N SER A 346 12.39 19.99 2.47
CA SER A 346 12.77 19.87 1.06
C SER A 346 14.13 19.21 0.87
N ALA A 347 14.28 18.43 -0.21
CA ALA A 347 15.55 17.82 -0.59
C ALA A 347 16.66 18.86 -0.91
N GLU A 348 16.29 20.03 -1.39
CA GLU A 348 17.23 21.10 -1.65
C GLU A 348 17.76 21.72 -0.36
N SER A 349 16.93 21.88 0.66
CA SER A 349 17.35 22.42 1.94
C SER A 349 18.25 21.50 2.74
N THR A 350 18.20 20.21 2.45
CA THR A 350 19.09 19.20 3.04
C THR A 350 20.29 18.90 2.15
N ASN A 351 20.49 19.66 1.10
CA ASN A 351 21.59 19.47 0.21
C ASN A 351 22.91 19.66 0.93
N VAL A 352 23.55 18.61 1.10
CA VAL A 352 24.79 18.62 1.73
C VAL A 352 25.82 18.90 0.82
N ALA A 353 25.86 19.52 0.22
CA ALA A 353 26.76 19.51 -0.29
C ALA A 353 27.84 19.47 -0.78
N LEU A 354 28.37 20.11 -0.60
CA LEU A 354 29.69 20.47 -1.03
C LEU A 354 30.62 19.33 -0.88
N THR A 355 30.74 18.66 -1.97
CA THR A 355 31.77 17.66 -2.13
C THR A 355 33.13 18.35 -2.14
N ALA A 356 34.17 17.68 -1.75
CA ALA A 356 35.53 18.16 -1.79
C ALA A 356 35.93 18.79 -3.14
N PRO A 357 35.54 18.26 -4.31
CA PRO A 357 35.80 18.89 -5.60
C PRO A 357 35.11 20.25 -5.79
N GLN A 358 34.07 20.53 -5.10
CA GLN A 358 33.35 21.81 -5.16
C GLN A 358 34.04 22.86 -4.27
N ILE A 359 34.80 22.41 -3.31
CA ILE A 359 35.50 23.25 -2.35
C ILE A 359 36.97 23.47 -2.75
N ALA A 360 37.53 22.52 -3.46
CA ALA A 360 38.95 22.52 -3.87
C ALA A 360 39.31 23.57 -4.92
#